data_f82ce86e80d4ae3676fdb399d1898590
#
_entry.id   f82ce86e80d4ae3676fdb399d1898590
#
_cell.length_a   1.000
_cell.length_b   1.000
_cell.length_c   1.000
_cell.angle_alpha   90.00
_cell.angle_beta   90.00
_cell.angle_gamma   90.00
#
_symmetry.space_group_name_H-M   'P 1'
#
loop_
_entity.id
_entity.type
_entity.pdbx_description
1 polymer ?
#
loop_
_entity_poly.entity_id
_entity_poly.type
_entity_poly.pdbx_seq_one_letter_code
_entity_poly.pdbx_strand_id
1 'polypeptide(L)'
;MSFLLWAALLAAPPAVNGELLDVQRLIPDLVLDIRYATADNVLGRPLYPVARCLLRPQVATRLATAADLLRQKGLRLRVFDCYRPLSIQRALWKAHPHRGWVADPDHGGSNHNRGAAVDVSLATSSGGEVPMPTPYDAFSDRRARAAAEDGVPAEARANRRTLQQAMEAAGFKTIRSEWWHFDGPRLPSDHCLDVPLQSVP
;
A
#
# COMPACT_ATOMS: atom_id res chain seq x y z
N MET A 1 -41.29 14.10 -12.88
CA MET A 1 -40.50 14.78 -11.85
C MET A 1 -39.14 14.04 -11.77
N SER A 2 -38.13 14.59 -12.46
CA SER A 2 -36.81 14.00 -12.51
C SER A 2 -35.98 14.53 -11.35
N PHE A 3 -35.60 13.65 -10.43
CA PHE A 3 -34.61 13.98 -9.39
C PHE A 3 -33.20 13.84 -9.97
N LEU A 4 -32.58 14.99 -10.27
CA LEU A 4 -31.14 15.07 -10.53
C LEU A 4 -30.40 14.92 -9.19
N LEU A 5 -29.84 13.74 -8.96
CA LEU A 5 -28.86 13.52 -7.88
C LEU A 5 -27.56 14.25 -8.26
N TRP A 6 -27.32 15.39 -7.63
CA TRP A 6 -26.03 16.05 -7.63
C TRP A 6 -25.09 15.22 -6.74
N ALA A 7 -24.21 14.45 -7.36
CA ALA A 7 -23.05 13.92 -6.66
C ALA A 7 -22.12 15.09 -6.32
N ALA A 8 -22.11 15.49 -5.06
CA ALA A 8 -21.14 16.45 -4.56
C ALA A 8 -19.74 15.80 -4.66
N LEU A 9 -18.95 16.28 -5.60
CA LEU A 9 -17.53 15.98 -5.67
C LEU A 9 -16.90 16.63 -4.43
N LEU A 10 -16.68 15.85 -3.37
CA LEU A 10 -15.91 16.29 -2.22
C LEU A 10 -14.48 16.56 -2.70
N ALA A 11 -14.12 17.82 -2.84
CA ALA A 11 -12.75 18.22 -3.10
C ALA A 11 -11.86 17.68 -1.97
N ALA A 12 -10.78 16.97 -2.33
CA ALA A 12 -9.81 16.53 -1.36
C ALA A 12 -9.29 17.72 -0.55
N PRO A 13 -9.18 17.61 0.79
CA PRO A 13 -8.62 18.67 1.59
C PRO A 13 -7.21 19.02 1.11
N PRO A 14 -6.81 20.31 1.15
CA PRO A 14 -5.50 20.74 0.72
C PRO A 14 -4.41 19.99 1.54
N ALA A 15 -3.43 19.45 0.85
CA ALA A 15 -2.27 18.82 1.47
C ALA A 15 -1.48 19.90 2.24
N VAL A 16 -1.41 19.78 3.56
CA VAL A 16 -0.55 20.64 4.38
C VAL A 16 0.89 20.22 4.12
N ASN A 17 1.72 21.14 3.66
CA ASN A 17 3.07 20.95 3.13
C ASN A 17 3.17 20.23 1.77
N GLY A 18 2.09 20.10 1.00
CA GLY A 18 2.10 19.71 -0.42
C GLY A 18 2.51 18.27 -0.74
N GLU A 19 3.02 17.48 0.20
CA GLU A 19 3.73 16.25 -0.11
C GLU A 19 3.02 14.94 0.28
N LEU A 20 2.40 14.84 1.46
CA LEU A 20 1.77 13.61 1.96
C LEU A 20 0.39 13.87 2.56
N LEU A 21 -0.53 12.94 2.34
CA LEU A 21 -1.90 12.94 2.84
C LEU A 21 -2.16 11.65 3.64
N ASP A 22 -2.83 11.76 4.79
CA ASP A 22 -3.32 10.59 5.52
C ASP A 22 -4.53 9.99 4.79
N VAL A 23 -4.34 8.76 4.32
CA VAL A 23 -5.30 8.06 3.46
C VAL A 23 -6.61 7.76 4.19
N GLN A 24 -6.60 7.61 5.52
CA GLN A 24 -7.83 7.37 6.29
C GLN A 24 -8.84 8.52 6.17
N ARG A 25 -8.40 9.73 5.79
CA ARG A 25 -9.30 10.86 5.49
C ARG A 25 -10.13 10.65 4.23
N LEU A 26 -9.63 9.87 3.26
CA LEU A 26 -10.33 9.51 2.02
C LEU A 26 -10.99 8.15 2.09
N ILE A 27 -10.44 7.22 2.88
CA ILE A 27 -10.91 5.84 3.02
C ILE A 27 -11.10 5.55 4.52
N PRO A 28 -12.23 6.01 5.13
CA PRO A 28 -12.43 5.85 6.58
C PRO A 28 -12.53 4.41 7.06
N ASP A 29 -12.92 3.50 6.18
CA ASP A 29 -13.05 2.06 6.45
C ASP A 29 -11.78 1.25 6.10
N LEU A 30 -10.65 1.92 5.81
CA LEU A 30 -9.36 1.27 5.57
C LEU A 30 -8.94 0.45 6.78
N VAL A 31 -8.58 -0.82 6.57
CA VAL A 31 -8.04 -1.67 7.63
C VAL A 31 -6.53 -1.41 7.72
N LEU A 32 -6.10 -0.68 8.74
CA LEU A 32 -4.68 -0.44 8.99
C LEU A 32 -4.06 -1.64 9.71
N ASP A 33 -3.14 -2.30 9.03
CA ASP A 33 -2.31 -3.39 9.55
C ASP A 33 -0.84 -3.06 9.26
N ILE A 34 -0.43 -1.86 9.68
CA ILE A 34 0.90 -1.30 9.36
C ILE A 34 1.98 -2.13 10.06
N ARG A 35 2.57 -3.07 9.34
CA ARG A 35 3.50 -4.08 9.86
C ARG A 35 4.74 -3.47 10.49
N TYR A 36 5.27 -2.42 9.90
CA TYR A 36 6.45 -1.74 10.46
C TYR A 36 6.16 -0.91 11.73
N ALA A 37 4.89 -0.71 12.10
CA ALA A 37 4.52 -0.15 13.41
C ALA A 37 4.44 -1.21 14.52
N THR A 38 4.63 -2.48 14.21
CA THR A 38 4.59 -3.63 15.14
C THR A 38 5.90 -4.41 15.07
N ALA A 39 6.02 -5.47 15.88
CA ALA A 39 7.13 -6.42 15.79
C ALA A 39 6.92 -7.49 14.70
N ASP A 40 5.74 -7.56 14.09
CA ASP A 40 5.42 -8.51 13.02
C ASP A 40 5.90 -7.98 11.65
N ASN A 41 7.22 -7.92 11.50
CA ASN A 41 7.92 -7.51 10.29
C ASN A 41 9.29 -8.21 10.20
N VAL A 42 10.00 -8.03 9.10
CA VAL A 42 11.29 -8.71 8.82
C VAL A 42 12.40 -8.44 9.84
N LEU A 43 12.29 -7.39 10.65
CA LEU A 43 13.29 -7.05 11.68
C LEU A 43 12.87 -7.48 13.10
N GLY A 44 11.66 -8.02 13.30
CA GLY A 44 11.16 -8.47 14.59
C GLY A 44 10.97 -7.37 15.64
N ARG A 45 10.91 -6.10 15.24
CA ARG A 45 10.75 -4.95 16.12
C ARG A 45 10.04 -3.79 15.43
N PRO A 46 9.29 -2.93 16.15
CA PRO A 46 8.70 -1.75 15.56
C PRO A 46 9.77 -0.80 14.97
N LEU A 47 9.48 -0.28 13.78
CA LEU A 47 10.28 0.71 13.08
C LEU A 47 9.54 2.05 12.98
N TYR A 48 8.20 2.02 12.94
CA TYR A 48 7.36 3.21 12.92
C TYR A 48 6.83 3.51 14.32
N PRO A 49 6.84 4.78 14.74
CA PRO A 49 6.27 5.17 16.05
C PRO A 49 4.73 5.20 16.03
N VAL A 50 4.10 5.24 14.84
CA VAL A 50 2.66 5.34 14.64
C VAL A 50 2.23 4.50 13.45
N ALA A 51 1.03 3.92 13.52
CA ALA A 51 0.41 3.18 12.42
C ALA A 51 -0.43 4.15 11.57
N ARG A 52 0.16 4.68 10.49
CA ARG A 52 -0.50 5.60 9.54
C ARG A 52 -0.17 5.21 8.11
N CYS A 53 -1.13 5.38 7.20
CA CYS A 53 -0.90 5.28 5.76
C CYS A 53 -0.87 6.69 5.16
N LEU A 54 0.32 7.16 4.84
CA LEU A 54 0.57 8.46 4.23
C LEU A 54 0.97 8.27 2.77
N LEU A 55 0.35 9.01 1.85
CA LEU A 55 0.64 8.94 0.41
C LEU A 55 0.64 10.33 -0.22
N ARG A 56 1.27 10.46 -1.37
CA ARG A 56 1.06 11.62 -2.24
C ARG A 56 -0.42 11.76 -2.59
N PRO A 57 -0.99 12.98 -2.68
CA PRO A 57 -2.42 13.18 -2.92
C PRO A 57 -2.96 12.44 -4.15
N GLN A 58 -2.23 12.43 -5.25
CA GLN A 58 -2.62 11.72 -6.48
C GLN A 58 -2.64 10.19 -6.29
N VAL A 59 -1.75 9.66 -5.46
CA VAL A 59 -1.70 8.21 -5.13
C VAL A 59 -2.84 7.85 -4.18
N ALA A 60 -3.08 8.68 -3.15
CA ALA A 60 -4.17 8.51 -2.20
C ALA A 60 -5.55 8.52 -2.90
N THR A 61 -5.77 9.42 -3.85
CA THR A 61 -7.02 9.48 -4.64
C THR A 61 -7.22 8.19 -5.45
N ARG A 62 -6.17 7.66 -6.07
CA ARG A 62 -6.27 6.39 -6.80
C ARG A 62 -6.51 5.20 -5.86
N LEU A 63 -5.91 5.21 -4.67
CA LEU A 63 -6.19 4.16 -3.68
C LEU A 63 -7.66 4.19 -3.22
N ALA A 64 -8.25 5.38 -3.09
CA ALA A 64 -9.68 5.52 -2.81
C ALA A 64 -10.53 4.92 -3.94
N THR A 65 -10.16 5.12 -5.21
CA THR A 65 -10.83 4.46 -6.35
C THR A 65 -10.75 2.93 -6.25
N ALA A 66 -9.58 2.38 -5.93
CA ALA A 66 -9.43 0.92 -5.73
C ALA A 66 -10.32 0.41 -4.58
N ALA A 67 -10.37 1.16 -3.46
CA ALA A 67 -11.24 0.82 -2.33
C ALA A 67 -12.73 0.81 -2.72
N ASP A 68 -13.19 1.77 -3.54
CA ASP A 68 -14.56 1.82 -4.03
C ASP A 68 -14.91 0.60 -4.91
N LEU A 69 -13.99 0.19 -5.79
CA LEU A 69 -14.15 -1.01 -6.62
C LEU A 69 -14.24 -2.29 -5.77
N LEU A 70 -13.47 -2.38 -4.70
CA LEU A 70 -13.51 -3.53 -3.78
C LEU A 70 -14.77 -3.55 -2.92
N ARG A 71 -15.27 -2.38 -2.45
CA ARG A 71 -16.54 -2.30 -1.73
C ARG A 71 -17.73 -2.83 -2.53
N GLN A 72 -17.75 -2.63 -3.85
CA GLN A 72 -18.78 -3.20 -4.72
C GLN A 72 -18.77 -4.74 -4.72
N LYS A 73 -17.66 -5.36 -4.29
CA LYS A 73 -17.49 -6.82 -4.14
C LYS A 73 -17.64 -7.28 -2.68
N GLY A 74 -18.04 -6.40 -1.75
CA GLY A 74 -18.13 -6.71 -0.32
C GLY A 74 -16.78 -6.84 0.38
N LEU A 75 -15.73 -6.27 -0.21
CA LEU A 75 -14.35 -6.33 0.30
C LEU A 75 -13.86 -4.94 0.71
N ARG A 76 -12.84 -4.91 1.57
CA ARG A 76 -12.14 -3.70 2.00
C ARG A 76 -10.64 -3.84 1.70
N LEU A 77 -9.94 -2.72 1.61
CA LEU A 77 -8.47 -2.71 1.61
C LEU A 77 -7.93 -2.90 3.02
N ARG A 78 -6.93 -3.78 3.15
CA ARG A 78 -6.03 -3.90 4.30
C ARG A 78 -4.67 -3.38 3.86
N VAL A 79 -4.03 -2.52 4.64
CA VAL A 79 -2.76 -1.86 4.27
C VAL A 79 -1.66 -2.28 5.22
N PHE A 80 -0.55 -2.76 4.66
CA PHE A 80 0.66 -3.18 5.38
C PHE A 80 1.72 -2.09 5.44
N ASP A 81 1.92 -1.33 4.33
CA ASP A 81 2.85 -0.21 4.26
C ASP A 81 2.41 0.83 3.21
N CYS A 82 2.78 2.10 3.44
CA CYS A 82 2.54 3.22 2.55
C CYS A 82 3.84 4.02 2.37
N TYR A 83 3.85 5.30 2.71
CA TYR A 83 5.08 6.07 2.75
C TYR A 83 6.03 5.51 3.82
N ARG A 84 7.26 5.26 3.42
CA ARG A 84 8.35 4.78 4.26
C ARG A 84 9.47 5.83 4.29
N PRO A 85 9.78 6.45 5.43
CA PRO A 85 10.92 7.37 5.54
C PRO A 85 12.22 6.73 5.02
N LEU A 86 13.08 7.53 4.39
CA LEU A 86 14.33 7.02 3.82
C LEU A 86 15.28 6.46 4.89
N SER A 87 15.25 7.02 6.10
CA SER A 87 15.98 6.49 7.26
C SER A 87 15.55 5.07 7.63
N ILE A 88 14.26 4.77 7.53
CA ILE A 88 13.74 3.41 7.75
C ILE A 88 14.16 2.47 6.61
N GLN A 89 14.15 2.94 5.36
CA GLN A 89 14.66 2.17 4.22
C GLN A 89 16.13 1.80 4.42
N ARG A 90 16.95 2.72 4.95
CA ARG A 90 18.36 2.45 5.31
C ARG A 90 18.49 1.40 6.40
N ALA A 91 17.62 1.42 7.41
CA ALA A 91 17.61 0.41 8.46
C ALA A 91 17.27 -0.99 7.92
N LEU A 92 16.28 -1.09 7.03
CA LEU A 92 15.92 -2.32 6.34
C LEU A 92 17.06 -2.84 5.46
N TRP A 93 17.67 -1.96 4.64
CA TRP A 93 18.80 -2.31 3.78
C TRP A 93 20.01 -2.79 4.57
N LYS A 94 20.33 -2.12 5.67
CA LYS A 94 21.43 -2.52 6.55
C LYS A 94 21.26 -3.93 7.11
N ALA A 95 20.02 -4.32 7.42
CA ALA A 95 19.71 -5.64 7.96
C ALA A 95 19.61 -6.72 6.87
N HIS A 96 19.08 -6.37 5.70
CA HIS A 96 18.82 -7.26 4.57
C HIS A 96 19.26 -6.62 3.26
N PRO A 97 20.58 -6.55 2.96
CA PRO A 97 21.10 -5.90 1.75
C PRO A 97 20.91 -6.78 0.51
N HIS A 98 19.68 -7.12 0.19
CA HIS A 98 19.31 -7.97 -0.92
C HIS A 98 18.41 -7.24 -1.90
N ARG A 99 18.95 -6.79 -3.05
CA ARG A 99 18.28 -5.99 -4.07
C ARG A 99 16.97 -6.57 -4.63
N GLY A 100 16.74 -7.86 -4.45
CA GLY A 100 15.48 -8.51 -4.84
C GLY A 100 14.36 -8.40 -3.79
N TRP A 101 14.67 -7.93 -2.57
CA TRP A 101 13.73 -7.84 -1.45
C TRP A 101 13.61 -6.42 -0.92
N VAL A 102 14.74 -5.73 -0.79
CA VAL A 102 14.78 -4.35 -0.27
C VAL A 102 15.46 -3.47 -1.33
N ALA A 103 14.85 -2.35 -1.69
CA ALA A 103 15.46 -1.40 -2.60
C ALA A 103 16.66 -0.70 -1.94
N ASP A 104 17.74 -0.56 -2.70
CA ASP A 104 18.97 0.11 -2.25
C ASP A 104 18.72 1.62 -2.08
N PRO A 105 18.80 2.17 -0.85
CA PRO A 105 18.48 3.57 -0.58
C PRO A 105 19.42 4.56 -1.27
N ASP A 106 20.66 4.14 -1.57
CA ASP A 106 21.67 5.00 -2.18
C ASP A 106 21.67 4.89 -3.73
N HIS A 107 20.92 3.93 -4.29
CA HIS A 107 20.73 3.73 -5.73
C HIS A 107 19.26 3.87 -6.14
N GLY A 108 18.65 4.98 -5.73
CA GLY A 108 17.30 5.35 -6.14
C GLY A 108 16.21 5.06 -5.09
N GLY A 109 16.46 4.22 -4.10
CA GLY A 109 15.49 3.89 -3.06
C GLY A 109 14.21 3.22 -3.59
N SER A 110 13.19 3.16 -2.73
CA SER A 110 11.88 2.59 -3.04
C SER A 110 10.87 3.66 -3.45
N ASN A 111 9.81 3.29 -4.19
CA ASN A 111 8.65 4.15 -4.42
C ASN A 111 7.87 4.43 -3.12
N HIS A 112 7.97 3.57 -2.10
CA HIS A 112 7.50 3.88 -0.75
C HIS A 112 8.18 5.13 -0.16
N ASN A 113 9.47 5.34 -0.42
CA ASN A 113 10.19 6.52 0.07
C ASN A 113 9.70 7.83 -0.56
N ARG A 114 8.90 7.74 -1.63
CA ARG A 114 8.30 8.87 -2.34
C ARG A 114 6.83 9.09 -1.99
N GLY A 115 6.23 8.22 -1.16
CA GLY A 115 4.79 8.18 -0.95
C GLY A 115 4.03 7.78 -2.23
N ALA A 116 4.66 7.00 -3.10
CA ALA A 116 4.15 6.61 -4.41
C ALA A 116 3.98 5.08 -4.58
N ALA A 117 4.03 4.31 -3.51
CA ALA A 117 3.71 2.88 -3.49
C ALA A 117 2.94 2.49 -2.24
N VAL A 118 2.23 1.37 -2.33
CA VAL A 118 1.48 0.77 -1.22
C VAL A 118 1.67 -0.75 -1.22
N ASP A 119 1.76 -1.31 -0.01
CA ASP A 119 1.63 -2.74 0.22
C ASP A 119 0.25 -3.02 0.81
N VAL A 120 -0.56 -3.77 0.09
CA VAL A 120 -1.97 -3.98 0.42
C VAL A 120 -2.41 -5.42 0.28
N SER A 121 -3.50 -5.73 0.98
CA SER A 121 -4.25 -6.98 0.91
C SER A 121 -5.76 -6.69 0.91
N LEU A 122 -6.54 -7.75 0.95
CA LEU A 122 -7.99 -7.70 1.12
C LEU A 122 -8.38 -7.94 2.59
N ALA A 123 -9.50 -7.35 2.98
CA ALA A 123 -10.23 -7.70 4.18
C ALA A 123 -11.71 -7.92 3.83
N THR A 124 -12.41 -8.70 4.65
CA THR A 124 -13.87 -8.84 4.58
C THR A 124 -14.54 -7.50 4.91
N SER A 125 -15.83 -7.36 4.64
CA SER A 125 -16.61 -6.17 5.04
C SER A 125 -16.58 -5.90 6.55
N SER A 126 -16.37 -6.94 7.38
CA SER A 126 -16.18 -6.80 8.82
C SER A 126 -14.73 -6.55 9.25
N GLY A 127 -13.78 -6.48 8.32
CA GLY A 127 -12.35 -6.27 8.60
C GLY A 127 -11.54 -7.54 8.86
N GLY A 128 -12.15 -8.72 8.74
CA GLY A 128 -11.46 -10.02 8.88
C GLY A 128 -10.46 -10.27 7.73
N GLU A 129 -9.58 -11.25 7.94
CA GLU A 129 -8.59 -11.62 6.92
C GLU A 129 -9.24 -12.35 5.74
N VAL A 130 -8.66 -12.13 4.57
CA VAL A 130 -8.98 -12.85 3.33
C VAL A 130 -7.75 -13.67 2.94
N PRO A 131 -7.89 -14.98 2.63
CA PRO A 131 -6.75 -15.83 2.27
C PRO A 131 -5.98 -15.27 1.06
N MET A 132 -4.66 -15.11 1.21
CA MET A 132 -3.74 -14.63 0.17
C MET A 132 -2.61 -15.65 -0.06
N PRO A 133 -1.83 -15.54 -1.15
CA PRO A 133 -0.83 -16.55 -1.53
C PRO A 133 0.20 -16.87 -0.47
N THR A 134 0.65 -15.86 0.29
CA THR A 134 1.62 -15.97 1.39
C THR A 134 1.32 -14.92 2.45
N PRO A 135 1.90 -15.00 3.64
CA PRO A 135 2.04 -13.85 4.53
C PRO A 135 2.76 -12.68 3.84
N TYR A 136 2.58 -11.48 4.38
CA TYR A 136 3.33 -10.28 3.99
C TYR A 136 4.83 -10.50 4.26
N ASP A 137 5.69 -9.89 3.44
CA ASP A 137 7.17 -9.98 3.52
C ASP A 137 7.76 -11.41 3.41
N ALA A 138 6.99 -12.38 2.91
CA ALA A 138 7.49 -13.74 2.66
C ALA A 138 8.39 -13.81 1.41
N PHE A 139 9.44 -13.00 1.34
CA PHE A 139 10.28 -12.80 0.16
C PHE A 139 10.95 -14.07 -0.38
N SER A 140 11.29 -15.03 0.49
CA SER A 140 11.90 -16.29 0.11
C SER A 140 10.92 -17.29 -0.50
N ASP A 141 9.61 -17.08 -0.31
CA ASP A 141 8.55 -17.93 -0.83
C ASP A 141 8.23 -17.57 -2.29
N ARG A 142 8.40 -18.51 -3.20
CA ARG A 142 8.07 -18.29 -4.63
C ARG A 142 6.61 -17.93 -4.86
N ARG A 143 5.71 -18.34 -3.97
CA ARG A 143 4.27 -18.01 -4.02
C ARG A 143 4.00 -16.53 -3.74
N ALA A 144 4.97 -15.80 -3.18
CA ALA A 144 4.88 -14.35 -2.98
C ALA A 144 4.87 -13.56 -4.31
N ARG A 145 5.34 -14.16 -5.41
CA ARG A 145 5.36 -13.48 -6.72
C ARG A 145 3.96 -13.13 -7.21
N ALA A 146 3.84 -11.97 -7.83
CA ALA A 146 2.56 -11.40 -8.28
C ALA A 146 1.76 -12.32 -9.22
N ALA A 147 2.43 -13.18 -9.98
CA ALA A 147 1.80 -14.11 -10.93
C ALA A 147 2.01 -15.60 -10.54
N ALA A 148 2.32 -15.90 -9.28
CA ALA A 148 2.52 -17.29 -8.85
C ALA A 148 1.21 -18.09 -8.95
N GLU A 149 1.28 -19.28 -9.55
CA GLU A 149 0.16 -20.22 -9.68
C GLU A 149 0.46 -21.52 -8.93
N ASP A 150 1.70 -22.02 -9.08
CA ASP A 150 2.13 -23.29 -8.48
C ASP A 150 2.15 -23.22 -6.96
N GLY A 151 1.52 -24.19 -6.31
CA GLY A 151 1.47 -24.31 -4.85
C GLY A 151 0.60 -23.24 -4.16
N VAL A 152 -0.08 -22.35 -4.90
CA VAL A 152 -1.02 -21.38 -4.35
C VAL A 152 -2.44 -21.95 -4.37
N PRO A 153 -3.18 -21.97 -3.24
CA PRO A 153 -4.57 -22.39 -3.20
C PRO A 153 -5.47 -21.61 -4.18
N ALA A 154 -6.47 -22.26 -4.75
CA ALA A 154 -7.34 -21.65 -5.77
C ALA A 154 -8.03 -20.38 -5.25
N GLU A 155 -8.50 -20.38 -4.01
CA GLU A 155 -9.11 -19.24 -3.36
C GLU A 155 -8.12 -18.06 -3.24
N ALA A 156 -6.91 -18.31 -2.75
CA ALA A 156 -5.88 -17.27 -2.61
C ALA A 156 -5.48 -16.67 -3.96
N ARG A 157 -5.44 -17.49 -5.04
CA ARG A 157 -5.23 -16.99 -6.40
C ARG A 157 -6.37 -16.08 -6.87
N ALA A 158 -7.62 -16.48 -6.61
CA ALA A 158 -8.79 -15.68 -6.97
C ALA A 158 -8.80 -14.33 -6.21
N ASN A 159 -8.50 -14.35 -4.92
CA ASN A 159 -8.41 -13.17 -4.08
C ASN A 159 -7.29 -12.22 -4.55
N ARG A 160 -6.09 -12.74 -4.81
CA ARG A 160 -4.99 -11.96 -5.39
C ARG A 160 -5.40 -11.31 -6.72
N ARG A 161 -6.04 -12.05 -7.64
CA ARG A 161 -6.50 -11.49 -8.92
C ARG A 161 -7.54 -10.38 -8.71
N THR A 162 -8.45 -10.55 -7.75
CA THR A 162 -9.44 -9.52 -7.40
C THR A 162 -8.77 -8.24 -6.92
N LEU A 163 -7.77 -8.36 -6.03
CA LEU A 163 -6.96 -7.24 -5.58
C LEU A 163 -6.24 -6.55 -6.74
N GLN A 164 -5.50 -7.32 -7.55
CA GLN A 164 -4.74 -6.80 -8.70
C GLN A 164 -5.64 -6.07 -9.70
N GLN A 165 -6.79 -6.64 -10.06
CA GLN A 165 -7.75 -6.01 -10.98
C GLN A 165 -8.25 -4.66 -10.45
N ALA A 166 -8.57 -4.56 -9.16
CA ALA A 166 -9.02 -3.31 -8.56
C ALA A 166 -7.91 -2.26 -8.54
N MET A 167 -6.69 -2.65 -8.16
CA MET A 167 -5.53 -1.76 -8.12
C MET A 167 -5.12 -1.30 -9.53
N GLU A 168 -5.08 -2.19 -10.52
CA GLU A 168 -4.75 -1.86 -11.91
C GLU A 168 -5.81 -0.96 -12.54
N ALA A 169 -7.10 -1.22 -12.32
CA ALA A 169 -8.19 -0.36 -12.75
C ALA A 169 -8.12 1.05 -12.15
N ALA A 170 -7.59 1.17 -10.93
CA ALA A 170 -7.30 2.45 -10.30
C ALA A 170 -5.98 3.09 -10.79
N GLY A 171 -5.21 2.43 -11.68
CA GLY A 171 -3.99 2.96 -12.30
C GLY A 171 -2.71 2.69 -11.52
N PHE A 172 -2.70 1.72 -10.60
CA PHE A 172 -1.48 1.17 -10.01
C PHE A 172 -0.84 0.13 -10.92
N LYS A 173 0.43 -0.19 -10.66
CA LYS A 173 1.19 -1.22 -11.36
C LYS A 173 1.70 -2.25 -10.37
N THR A 174 1.54 -3.54 -10.70
CA THR A 174 2.15 -4.65 -9.97
C THR A 174 3.65 -4.74 -10.24
N ILE A 175 4.41 -5.33 -9.30
CA ILE A 175 5.78 -5.76 -9.53
C ILE A 175 5.85 -7.30 -9.52
N ARG A 176 6.87 -7.88 -10.15
CA ARG A 176 6.96 -9.34 -10.31
C ARG A 176 7.25 -10.10 -9.02
N SER A 177 7.98 -9.48 -8.10
CA SER A 177 8.51 -10.13 -6.88
C SER A 177 7.45 -10.32 -5.79
N GLU A 178 6.40 -9.48 -5.75
CA GLU A 178 5.52 -9.33 -4.59
C GLU A 178 4.06 -9.16 -5.01
N TRP A 179 3.15 -9.98 -4.47
CA TRP A 179 1.73 -9.90 -4.78
C TRP A 179 1.03 -8.72 -4.08
N TRP A 180 1.61 -8.23 -2.99
CA TRP A 180 1.05 -7.16 -2.15
C TRP A 180 1.46 -5.76 -2.60
N HIS A 181 2.60 -5.63 -3.33
CA HIS A 181 3.17 -4.34 -3.70
C HIS A 181 2.56 -3.76 -4.98
N PHE A 182 2.20 -2.47 -4.92
CA PHE A 182 1.65 -1.73 -6.04
C PHE A 182 2.29 -0.34 -6.14
N ASP A 183 2.91 -0.07 -7.27
CA ASP A 183 3.41 1.26 -7.62
C ASP A 183 2.28 2.16 -8.11
N GLY A 184 2.09 3.30 -7.48
CA GLY A 184 1.18 4.35 -7.92
C GLY A 184 1.80 5.29 -8.96
N PRO A 185 1.03 6.27 -9.46
CA PRO A 185 1.54 7.27 -10.37
C PRO A 185 2.62 8.12 -9.67
N ARG A 186 3.73 8.32 -10.37
CA ARG A 186 4.86 9.12 -9.95
C ARG A 186 4.99 10.36 -10.82
N LEU A 187 5.24 11.51 -10.20
CA LEU A 187 5.62 12.72 -10.91
C LEU A 187 7.17 12.78 -11.04
N PRO A 188 7.69 13.46 -12.07
CA PRO A 188 9.15 13.67 -12.20
C PRO A 188 9.78 14.38 -10.99
N SER A 189 9.00 15.21 -10.30
CA SER A 189 9.41 15.93 -9.08
C SER A 189 9.41 15.08 -7.82
N ASP A 190 8.85 13.86 -7.86
CA ASP A 190 8.75 13.01 -6.67
C ASP A 190 10.13 12.46 -6.30
N HIS A 191 10.70 12.98 -5.22
CA HIS A 191 11.96 12.53 -4.64
C HIS A 191 11.72 11.71 -3.36
N CYS A 192 12.75 11.00 -2.91
CA CYS A 192 12.69 10.30 -1.64
C CYS A 192 12.61 11.28 -0.48
N LEU A 193 11.69 11.04 0.45
CA LEU A 193 11.46 11.86 1.62
C LEU A 193 12.00 11.14 2.88
N ASP A 194 12.36 11.93 3.88
CA ASP A 194 12.72 11.43 5.22
C ASP A 194 11.93 12.18 6.32
N VAL A 195 10.64 12.43 6.04
CA VAL A 195 9.72 13.11 6.96
C VAL A 195 9.21 12.09 7.98
N PRO A 196 9.30 12.33 9.28
CA PRO A 196 8.73 11.44 10.30
C PRO A 196 7.20 11.31 10.15
N LEU A 197 6.66 10.08 10.26
CA LEU A 197 5.22 9.84 10.04
C LEU A 197 4.33 10.63 10.99
N GLN A 198 4.77 10.84 12.25
CA GLN A 198 4.01 11.58 13.26
C GLN A 198 3.99 13.10 13.01
N SER A 199 4.89 13.64 12.18
CA SER A 199 4.96 15.08 11.89
C SER A 199 4.04 15.53 10.75
N VAL A 200 3.44 14.57 10.03
CA VAL A 200 2.44 14.86 8.98
C VAL A 200 1.08 15.07 9.66
N PRO A 201 0.38 16.19 9.40
CA PRO A 201 -0.90 16.52 10.03
C PRO A 201 -2.01 15.50 9.78
#